data_f2d61c2f13d2a6f6ee9b3364cf261aa2
#
_entry.id   f2d61c2f13d2a6f6ee9b3364cf261aa2
#
_cell.length_a   1.000
_cell.length_b   1.000
_cell.length_c   1.000
_cell.angle_alpha   90.00
_cell.angle_beta   90.00
_cell.angle_gamma   90.00
#
_symmetry.space_group_name_H-M   'P 1'
#
loop_
_entity.id
_entity.type
_entity.pdbx_description
1 polymer ?
#
loop_
_entity_poly.entity_id
_entity_poly.type
_entity_poly.pdbx_seq_one_letter_code
_entity_poly.pdbx_strand_id
1 'polypeptide(L)'
;MTFCLGITVEEGLVAISDTRLVAGNECSVARKSASYQGPGFAFFIMHSGLRSLRDKALFYFEEGFARETTSRERLYRTVNLYAEQVRRVARDDAEALRQAGLRFDLYSIIGGQMSGDSSHRLFLVYPEGNWVEIGPDTPYQIIGASGFGKSLTSSHVKSTRSKSSTRSLRP
;
A
#
# COMPACT_ATOMS: atom_id res chain seq x y z
N MET A 1 0.48 3.14 16.86
CA MET A 1 0.60 1.83 16.18
C MET A 1 -0.31 1.88 14.95
N THR A 2 0.15 1.47 13.79
CA THR A 2 -0.61 1.47 12.52
C THR A 2 -0.83 0.03 12.08
N PHE A 3 -1.99 -0.27 11.53
CA PHE A 3 -2.27 -1.52 10.86
C PHE A 3 -2.92 -1.25 9.51
N CYS A 4 -2.29 -1.71 8.42
CA CYS A 4 -2.87 -1.71 7.09
C CYS A 4 -2.65 -3.09 6.46
N LEU A 5 -3.69 -3.61 5.81
CA LEU A 5 -3.70 -4.91 5.15
C LEU A 5 -4.29 -4.75 3.75
N GLY A 6 -3.56 -5.19 2.74
CA GLY A 6 -4.03 -5.38 1.37
C GLY A 6 -4.06 -6.85 1.03
N ILE A 7 -5.14 -7.33 0.42
CA ILE A 7 -5.32 -8.73 0.01
C ILE A 7 -5.79 -8.76 -1.45
N THR A 8 -5.18 -9.63 -2.23
CA THR A 8 -5.67 -9.99 -3.57
C THR A 8 -6.61 -11.20 -3.44
N VAL A 9 -7.82 -11.06 -3.94
CA VAL A 9 -8.82 -12.13 -4.05
C VAL A 9 -9.19 -12.35 -5.51
N GLU A 10 -9.92 -13.40 -5.82
CA GLU A 10 -10.27 -13.75 -7.20
C GLU A 10 -11.06 -12.62 -7.89
N GLU A 11 -11.98 -12.00 -7.17
CA GLU A 11 -12.86 -10.95 -7.69
C GLU A 11 -12.27 -9.53 -7.60
N GLY A 12 -11.11 -9.33 -6.93
CA GLY A 12 -10.56 -7.98 -6.76
C GLY A 12 -9.54 -7.82 -5.65
N LEU A 13 -9.56 -6.66 -5.00
CA LEU A 13 -8.69 -6.32 -3.88
C LEU A 13 -9.51 -5.94 -2.65
N VAL A 14 -9.05 -6.40 -1.49
CA VAL A 14 -9.56 -5.96 -0.18
C VAL A 14 -8.50 -5.11 0.51
N ALA A 15 -8.89 -3.92 0.96
CA ALA A 15 -8.01 -2.99 1.69
C ALA A 15 -8.63 -2.67 3.05
N ILE A 16 -7.86 -2.86 4.12
CA ILE A 16 -8.28 -2.60 5.49
C ILE A 16 -7.20 -1.74 6.15
N SER A 17 -7.60 -0.64 6.77
CA SER A 17 -6.71 0.18 7.61
C SER A 17 -7.39 0.61 8.88
N ASP A 18 -6.63 0.69 9.98
CA ASP A 18 -7.08 1.35 11.20
C ASP A 18 -7.01 2.87 11.03
N THR A 19 -7.75 3.59 11.86
CA THR A 19 -7.79 5.06 11.83
C THR A 19 -7.14 5.70 13.07
N ARG A 20 -6.66 4.90 14.03
CA ARG A 20 -6.10 5.40 15.28
C ARG A 20 -4.69 5.95 15.08
N LEU A 21 -4.46 7.18 15.54
CA LEU A 21 -3.15 7.80 15.70
C LEU A 21 -2.85 7.97 17.18
N VAL A 22 -1.64 7.59 17.60
CA VAL A 22 -1.14 7.79 18.97
C VAL A 22 0.17 8.57 18.88
N ALA A 23 0.24 9.71 19.52
CA ALA A 23 1.44 10.54 19.65
C ALA A 23 1.64 10.86 21.15
N GLY A 24 2.56 10.17 21.79
CA GLY A 24 2.71 10.25 23.25
C GLY A 24 1.43 9.79 23.97
N ASN A 25 0.85 10.69 24.79
CA ASN A 25 -0.41 10.45 25.50
C ASN A 25 -1.66 10.88 24.71
N GLU A 26 -1.48 11.46 23.52
CA GLU A 26 -2.60 11.92 22.69
C GLU A 26 -3.07 10.81 21.75
N CYS A 27 -4.39 10.66 21.66
CA CYS A 27 -5.04 9.74 20.73
C CYS A 27 -5.95 10.55 19.80
N SER A 28 -5.72 10.46 18.50
CA SER A 28 -6.53 11.12 17.49
C SER A 28 -6.92 10.14 16.38
N VAL A 29 -7.83 10.57 15.51
CA VAL A 29 -8.29 9.77 14.37
C VAL A 29 -7.78 10.40 13.08
N ALA A 30 -7.15 9.59 12.20
CA ALA A 30 -6.81 10.02 10.86
C ALA A 30 -6.93 8.87 9.87
N ARG A 31 -7.37 9.20 8.67
CA ARG A 31 -7.36 8.22 7.57
C ARG A 31 -5.91 7.87 7.22
N LYS A 32 -5.65 6.58 7.11
CA LYS A 32 -4.35 6.03 6.68
C LYS A 32 -4.41 5.51 5.24
N SER A 33 -5.52 5.72 4.56
CA SER A 33 -5.75 5.34 3.17
C SER A 33 -6.27 6.51 2.37
N ALA A 34 -5.85 6.60 1.12
CA ALA A 34 -6.39 7.46 0.08
C ALA A 34 -6.90 6.58 -1.06
N SER A 35 -8.04 6.94 -1.64
CA SER A 35 -8.64 6.23 -2.77
C SER A 35 -8.80 7.18 -3.94
N TYR A 36 -8.45 6.71 -5.13
CA TYR A 36 -8.47 7.46 -6.37
C TYR A 36 -9.30 6.70 -7.39
N GLN A 37 -10.21 7.40 -8.04
CA GLN A 37 -11.13 6.82 -9.01
C GLN A 37 -11.41 7.79 -10.14
N GLY A 38 -11.44 7.27 -11.36
CA GLY A 38 -11.76 8.04 -12.55
C GLY A 38 -11.94 7.14 -13.77
N PRO A 39 -12.18 7.73 -14.97
CA PRO A 39 -12.30 6.94 -16.18
C PRO A 39 -11.04 6.10 -16.43
N GLY A 40 -11.21 4.77 -16.44
CA GLY A 40 -10.14 3.83 -16.72
C GLY A 40 -9.16 3.56 -15.57
N PHE A 41 -9.44 4.02 -14.36
CA PHE A 41 -8.62 3.67 -13.20
C PHE A 41 -9.39 3.66 -11.88
N ALA A 42 -9.00 2.75 -11.01
CA ALA A 42 -9.38 2.75 -9.60
C ALA A 42 -8.22 2.17 -8.79
N PHE A 43 -7.72 2.90 -7.80
CA PHE A 43 -6.66 2.42 -6.92
C PHE A 43 -6.73 3.07 -5.54
N PHE A 44 -6.05 2.47 -4.59
CA PHE A 44 -5.87 3.01 -3.24
C PHE A 44 -4.39 3.03 -2.86
N ILE A 45 -4.06 3.90 -1.92
CA ILE A 45 -2.75 3.95 -1.26
C ILE A 45 -3.00 3.91 0.25
N MET A 46 -2.38 2.96 0.95
CA MET A 46 -2.39 2.88 2.41
C MET A 46 -0.99 3.09 2.94
N HIS A 47 -0.86 3.70 4.13
CA HIS A 47 0.43 4.13 4.66
C HIS A 47 0.63 3.70 6.11
N SER A 48 1.90 3.41 6.43
CA SER A 48 2.40 3.26 7.79
C SER A 48 3.68 4.06 7.95
N GLY A 49 3.88 4.68 9.11
CA GLY A 49 5.04 5.49 9.44
C GLY A 49 4.68 6.91 9.86
N LEU A 50 5.60 7.85 9.67
CA LEU A 50 5.43 9.24 10.09
C LEU A 50 4.39 9.96 9.21
N ARG A 51 3.42 10.60 9.87
CA ARG A 51 2.35 11.33 9.19
C ARG A 51 2.86 12.46 8.30
N SER A 52 3.87 13.22 8.77
CA SER A 52 4.45 14.31 8.00
C SER A 52 5.02 13.86 6.66
N LEU A 53 5.72 12.72 6.65
CA LEU A 53 6.28 12.13 5.43
C LEU A 53 5.18 11.68 4.46
N ARG A 54 4.16 11.01 5.00
CA ARG A 54 2.99 10.59 4.24
C ARG A 54 2.29 11.77 3.57
N ASP A 55 1.93 12.80 4.35
CA ASP A 55 1.16 13.92 3.86
C ASP A 55 1.95 14.68 2.77
N LYS A 56 3.26 14.86 2.94
CA LYS A 56 4.15 15.47 1.95
C LYS A 56 4.29 14.63 0.68
N ALA A 57 4.48 13.31 0.82
CA ALA A 57 4.59 12.41 -0.33
C ALA A 57 3.29 12.34 -1.14
N LEU A 58 2.12 12.29 -0.46
CA LEU A 58 0.82 12.32 -1.12
C LEU A 58 0.58 13.64 -1.85
N PHE A 59 0.87 14.77 -1.23
CA PHE A 59 0.71 16.08 -1.87
C PHE A 59 1.47 16.17 -3.19
N TYR A 60 2.76 15.78 -3.18
CA TYR A 60 3.56 15.78 -4.41
C TYR A 60 3.09 14.74 -5.43
N PHE A 61 2.65 13.59 -4.96
CA PHE A 61 2.09 12.56 -5.83
C PHE A 61 0.81 13.04 -6.53
N GLU A 62 -0.12 13.63 -5.80
CA GLU A 62 -1.40 14.12 -6.35
C GLU A 62 -1.17 15.21 -7.39
N GLU A 63 -0.22 16.13 -7.12
CA GLU A 63 0.18 17.16 -8.08
C GLU A 63 0.77 16.55 -9.37
N GLY A 64 1.65 15.57 -9.25
CA GLY A 64 2.25 14.85 -10.38
C GLY A 64 1.21 14.02 -11.15
N PHE A 65 0.38 13.28 -10.44
CA PHE A 65 -0.67 12.43 -11.01
C PHE A 65 -1.74 13.21 -11.77
N ALA A 66 -2.05 14.45 -11.33
CA ALA A 66 -2.96 15.33 -12.04
C ALA A 66 -2.41 15.80 -13.39
N ARG A 67 -1.09 16.01 -13.48
CA ARG A 67 -0.40 16.53 -14.69
C ARG A 67 -0.03 15.46 -15.70
N GLU A 68 0.31 14.25 -15.23
CA GLU A 68 0.87 13.19 -16.05
C GLU A 68 -0.17 12.11 -16.40
N THR A 69 -0.58 12.07 -17.68
CA THR A 69 -1.57 11.10 -18.15
C THR A 69 -0.99 9.71 -18.38
N THR A 70 0.29 9.59 -18.75
CA THR A 70 0.96 8.30 -19.00
C THR A 70 1.10 7.43 -17.77
N SER A 71 1.14 8.03 -16.57
CA SER A 71 1.12 7.29 -15.29
C SER A 71 -0.19 6.53 -15.07
N ARG A 72 -1.26 6.91 -15.78
CA ARG A 72 -2.60 6.31 -15.66
C ARG A 72 -2.84 5.11 -16.57
N GLU A 73 -1.89 4.73 -17.40
CA GLU A 73 -2.05 3.59 -18.31
C GLU A 73 -1.93 2.25 -17.58
N ARG A 74 -0.97 2.14 -16.66
CA ARG A 74 -0.71 0.92 -15.90
C ARG A 74 -0.35 1.25 -14.45
N LEU A 75 -0.81 0.42 -13.51
CA LEU A 75 -0.65 0.68 -12.08
C LEU A 75 0.81 0.80 -11.66
N TYR A 76 1.74 0.00 -12.23
CA TYR A 76 3.15 0.11 -11.88
C TYR A 76 3.76 1.48 -12.22
N ARG A 77 3.25 2.20 -13.23
CA ARG A 77 3.69 3.57 -13.55
C ARG A 77 3.24 4.56 -12.48
N THR A 78 2.02 4.40 -12.00
CA THR A 78 1.51 5.15 -10.84
C THR A 78 2.35 4.86 -9.58
N VAL A 79 2.72 3.58 -9.37
CA VAL A 79 3.62 3.18 -8.28
C VAL A 79 4.98 3.84 -8.42
N ASN A 80 5.57 3.89 -9.63
CA ASN A 80 6.84 4.58 -9.90
C ASN A 80 6.75 6.09 -9.61
N LEU A 81 5.65 6.74 -10.04
CA LEU A 81 5.41 8.15 -9.75
C LEU A 81 5.36 8.42 -8.24
N TYR A 82 4.63 7.58 -7.50
CA TYR A 82 4.57 7.69 -6.04
C TYR A 82 5.94 7.42 -5.39
N ALA A 83 6.63 6.37 -5.79
CA ALA A 83 7.95 6.00 -5.29
C ALA A 83 9.00 7.11 -5.51
N GLU A 84 8.91 7.85 -6.64
CA GLU A 84 9.75 9.05 -6.88
C GLU A 84 9.47 10.14 -5.84
N GLN A 85 8.22 10.34 -5.44
CA GLN A 85 7.91 11.33 -4.40
C GLN A 85 8.38 10.88 -3.01
N VAL A 86 8.33 9.58 -2.70
CA VAL A 86 8.94 9.04 -1.48
C VAL A 86 10.45 9.33 -1.44
N ARG A 87 11.17 9.07 -2.55
CA ARG A 87 12.59 9.42 -2.67
C ARG A 87 12.85 10.92 -2.55
N ARG A 88 11.99 11.77 -3.14
CA ARG A 88 12.07 13.22 -3.03
C ARG A 88 11.97 13.66 -1.57
N VAL A 89 10.95 13.20 -0.86
CA VAL A 89 10.75 13.51 0.57
C VAL A 89 11.93 12.98 1.41
N ALA A 90 12.48 11.80 1.08
CA ALA A 90 13.65 11.28 1.77
C ALA A 90 14.89 12.19 1.56
N ARG A 91 15.15 12.67 0.36
CA ARG A 91 16.24 13.62 0.10
C ARG A 91 16.10 14.91 0.90
N ASP A 92 14.86 15.39 1.02
CA ASP A 92 14.57 16.67 1.68
C ASP A 92 14.62 16.57 3.22
N ASP A 93 14.11 15.49 3.79
CA ASP A 93 13.74 15.43 5.22
C ASP A 93 14.53 14.39 6.04
N ALA A 94 15.17 13.38 5.42
CA ALA A 94 15.76 12.25 6.18
C ALA A 94 16.88 12.69 7.13
N GLU A 95 17.71 13.67 6.71
CA GLU A 95 18.80 14.15 7.55
C GLU A 95 18.29 14.94 8.77
N ALA A 96 17.29 15.81 8.57
CA ALA A 96 16.69 16.56 9.67
C ALA A 96 16.00 15.62 10.68
N LEU A 97 15.32 14.57 10.19
CA LEU A 97 14.74 13.54 11.05
C LEU A 97 15.79 12.78 11.84
N ARG A 98 16.90 12.41 11.21
CA ARG A 98 18.02 11.73 11.88
C ARG A 98 18.61 12.59 12.99
N GLN A 99 18.80 13.90 12.76
CA GLN A 99 19.26 14.84 13.78
C GLN A 99 18.29 14.98 14.95
N ALA A 100 16.98 14.83 14.69
CA ALA A 100 15.94 14.81 15.71
C ALA A 100 15.76 13.44 16.39
N GLY A 101 16.62 12.45 16.11
CA GLY A 101 16.51 11.10 16.65
C GLY A 101 15.36 10.27 16.06
N LEU A 102 14.80 10.70 14.94
CA LEU A 102 13.72 10.01 14.22
C LEU A 102 14.28 9.29 12.98
N ARG A 103 13.62 8.20 12.60
CA ARG A 103 13.93 7.49 11.37
C ARG A 103 12.99 7.92 10.26
N PHE A 104 13.49 7.96 9.03
CA PHE A 104 12.63 8.02 7.85
C PHE A 104 11.90 6.67 7.73
N ASP A 105 10.62 6.66 8.04
CA ASP A 105 9.79 5.46 8.09
C ASP A 105 8.46 5.76 7.37
N LEU A 106 8.33 5.28 6.12
CA LEU A 106 7.15 5.42 5.29
C LEU A 106 7.00 4.19 4.41
N TYR A 107 6.25 3.20 4.89
CA TYR A 107 5.79 2.07 4.08
C TYR A 107 4.45 2.35 3.46
N SER A 108 4.23 1.90 2.23
CA SER A 108 2.95 2.09 1.55
C SER A 108 2.52 0.83 0.82
N ILE A 109 1.21 0.54 0.86
CA ILE A 109 0.57 -0.47 0.02
C ILE A 109 -0.24 0.26 -1.04
N ILE A 110 0.01 -0.04 -2.31
CA ILE A 110 -0.74 0.50 -3.45
C ILE A 110 -1.43 -0.66 -4.16
N GLY A 111 -2.75 -0.60 -4.27
CA GLY A 111 -3.51 -1.63 -4.95
C GLY A 111 -4.58 -1.04 -5.85
N GLY A 112 -4.85 -1.69 -6.98
CA GLY A 112 -5.84 -1.23 -7.93
C GLY A 112 -5.68 -1.83 -9.32
N GLN A 113 -6.31 -1.17 -10.28
CA GLN A 113 -6.25 -1.52 -11.70
C GLN A 113 -6.37 -0.26 -12.55
N MET A 114 -5.60 -0.22 -13.61
CA MET A 114 -5.69 0.77 -14.69
C MET A 114 -6.23 0.13 -15.96
N SER A 115 -6.69 0.93 -16.91
CA SER A 115 -7.26 0.45 -18.18
C SER A 115 -6.31 -0.43 -19.01
N GLY A 116 -5.01 -0.24 -18.88
CA GLY A 116 -3.99 -1.06 -19.55
C GLY A 116 -3.54 -2.30 -18.77
N ASP A 117 -4.04 -2.51 -17.54
CA ASP A 117 -3.74 -3.70 -16.77
C ASP A 117 -4.74 -4.82 -17.09
N SER A 118 -4.24 -6.06 -17.25
CA SER A 118 -5.08 -7.24 -17.50
C SER A 118 -5.87 -7.68 -16.27
N SER A 119 -5.40 -7.32 -15.06
CA SER A 119 -6.02 -7.65 -13.77
C SER A 119 -5.64 -6.62 -12.72
N HIS A 120 -6.32 -6.66 -11.59
CA HIS A 120 -5.95 -5.89 -10.41
C HIS A 120 -4.59 -6.33 -9.87
N ARG A 121 -3.82 -5.39 -9.32
CA ARG A 121 -2.44 -5.59 -8.84
C ARG A 121 -2.26 -4.95 -7.48
N LEU A 122 -1.33 -5.51 -6.69
CA LEU A 122 -0.99 -5.04 -5.34
C LEU A 122 0.52 -4.86 -5.24
N PHE A 123 0.97 -3.75 -4.65
CA PHE A 123 2.38 -3.41 -4.50
C PHE A 123 2.70 -2.97 -3.08
N LEU A 124 3.88 -3.32 -2.61
CA LEU A 124 4.50 -2.75 -1.42
C LEU A 124 5.59 -1.77 -1.84
N VAL A 125 5.53 -0.54 -1.36
CA VAL A 125 6.57 0.49 -1.52
C VAL A 125 7.30 0.67 -0.19
N TYR A 126 8.63 0.58 -0.25
CA TYR A 126 9.52 0.74 0.90
C TYR A 126 9.93 2.20 1.12
N PRO A 127 10.45 2.56 2.31
CA PRO A 127 10.92 3.92 2.61
C PRO A 127 12.00 4.44 1.65
N GLU A 128 12.79 3.54 1.06
CA GLU A 128 13.84 3.87 0.09
C GLU A 128 13.27 4.19 -1.31
N GLY A 129 11.95 4.08 -1.49
CA GLY A 129 11.28 4.30 -2.77
C GLY A 129 11.48 3.18 -3.79
N ASN A 130 11.95 2.02 -3.36
CA ASN A 130 11.84 0.78 -4.14
C ASN A 130 10.52 0.08 -3.82
N TRP A 131 10.11 -0.86 -4.66
CA TRP A 131 8.85 -1.56 -4.47
C TRP A 131 8.92 -3.01 -4.95
N VAL A 132 7.98 -3.83 -4.46
CA VAL A 132 7.75 -5.19 -4.92
C VAL A 132 6.27 -5.38 -5.26
N GLU A 133 6.00 -6.17 -6.27
CA GLU A 133 4.64 -6.63 -6.55
C GLU A 133 4.31 -7.84 -5.69
N ILE A 134 3.11 -7.86 -5.15
CA ILE A 134 2.60 -8.94 -4.31
C ILE A 134 2.01 -10.02 -5.23
N GLY A 135 2.68 -11.15 -5.27
CA GLY A 135 2.35 -12.27 -6.16
C GLY A 135 1.32 -13.24 -5.57
N PRO A 136 0.87 -14.20 -6.40
CA PRO A 136 -0.19 -15.15 -6.03
C PRO A 136 0.20 -16.13 -4.92
N ASP A 137 1.50 -16.36 -4.71
CA ASP A 137 1.97 -17.27 -3.66
C ASP A 137 1.75 -16.73 -2.24
N THR A 138 1.77 -15.42 -2.09
CA THR A 138 1.44 -14.71 -0.85
C THR A 138 0.55 -13.52 -1.20
N PRO A 139 -0.76 -13.73 -1.43
CA PRO A 139 -1.63 -12.75 -2.04
C PRO A 139 -2.08 -11.66 -1.07
N TYR A 140 -1.24 -11.29 -0.11
CA TYR A 140 -1.51 -10.23 0.86
C TYR A 140 -0.24 -9.52 1.32
N GLN A 141 -0.39 -8.29 1.77
CA GLN A 141 0.66 -7.50 2.41
C GLN A 141 0.12 -6.76 3.63
N ILE A 142 0.93 -6.74 4.70
CA ILE A 142 0.64 -6.01 5.93
C ILE A 142 1.78 -5.02 6.17
N ILE A 143 1.42 -3.80 6.58
CA ILE A 143 2.38 -2.78 7.06
C ILE A 143 1.95 -2.23 8.42
N GLY A 144 2.91 -1.74 9.18
CA GLY A 144 2.73 -1.27 10.55
C GLY A 144 2.89 -2.38 11.58
N ALA A 145 1.94 -2.56 12.51
CA ALA A 145 1.97 -3.59 13.55
C ALA A 145 1.78 -4.99 12.96
N SER A 146 2.80 -5.48 12.25
CA SER A 146 2.73 -6.69 11.43
C SER A 146 2.69 -8.00 12.22
N GLY A 147 3.12 -8.02 13.50
CA GLY A 147 3.22 -9.25 14.28
C GLY A 147 1.88 -9.95 14.51
N PHE A 148 0.85 -9.19 14.85
CA PHE A 148 -0.48 -9.71 15.13
C PHE A 148 -1.26 -10.06 13.85
N GLY A 149 -1.12 -9.24 12.81
CA GLY A 149 -1.84 -9.43 11.53
C GLY A 149 -1.34 -10.63 10.72
N LYS A 150 -0.05 -10.93 10.75
CA LYS A 150 0.53 -12.10 10.07
C LYS A 150 0.00 -13.42 10.62
N SER A 151 -0.26 -13.49 11.92
CA SER A 151 -0.86 -14.69 12.53
C SER A 151 -2.29 -14.96 12.06
N LEU A 152 -3.10 -13.92 11.92
CA LEU A 152 -4.50 -14.03 11.48
C LEU A 152 -4.63 -14.40 9.99
N THR A 153 -3.80 -13.79 9.12
CA THR A 153 -3.87 -14.03 7.67
C THR A 153 -3.30 -15.38 7.27
N SER A 154 -2.25 -15.87 7.94
CA SER A 154 -1.63 -17.16 7.62
C SER A 154 -2.56 -18.36 7.86
N SER A 155 -3.48 -18.29 8.83
CA SER A 155 -4.44 -19.34 9.11
C SER A 155 -5.61 -19.37 8.13
N HIS A 156 -6.08 -18.21 7.67
CA HIS A 156 -7.23 -18.11 6.74
C HIS A 156 -6.88 -18.40 5.28
N VAL A 157 -5.72 -17.92 4.79
CA VAL A 157 -5.26 -18.17 3.41
C VAL A 157 -4.97 -19.66 3.17
N LYS A 158 -4.51 -20.40 4.18
CA LYS A 158 -4.35 -21.85 4.10
C LYS A 158 -5.68 -22.60 3.99
N SER A 159 -6.75 -22.11 4.61
CA SER A 159 -8.09 -22.73 4.57
C SER A 159 -8.77 -22.63 3.21
N THR A 160 -8.59 -21.55 2.47
CA THR A 160 -9.16 -21.40 1.11
C THR A 160 -8.45 -22.24 0.06
N ARG A 161 -7.13 -22.44 0.17
CA ARG A 161 -6.37 -23.31 -0.74
C ARG A 161 -6.72 -24.80 -0.65
N SER A 162 -7.15 -25.29 0.50
CA SER A 162 -7.53 -26.70 0.69
C SER A 162 -8.90 -27.05 0.07
N LYS A 163 -9.74 -26.06 -0.21
CA LYS A 163 -11.09 -26.28 -0.79
C LYS A 163 -11.13 -26.29 -2.31
N SER A 164 -10.13 -25.75 -3.01
CA SER A 164 -10.09 -25.73 -4.48
C SER A 164 -9.44 -26.97 -5.11
N SER A 165 -8.71 -27.76 -4.31
CA SER A 165 -7.99 -28.95 -4.78
C SER A 165 -8.84 -30.23 -4.91
N THR A 166 -10.13 -30.21 -4.52
CA THR A 166 -10.95 -31.44 -4.46
C THR A 166 -12.07 -31.50 -5.50
N ARG A 167 -12.00 -30.70 -6.58
CA ARG A 167 -13.04 -30.71 -7.62
C ARG A 167 -12.50 -30.90 -9.04
N SER A 168 -11.76 -31.97 -9.24
CA SER A 168 -11.63 -32.58 -10.58
C SER A 168 -11.12 -34.01 -10.41
N LEU A 169 -12.05 -34.94 -10.37
CA LEU A 169 -11.90 -36.33 -10.81
C LEU A 169 -13.22 -37.04 -10.59
N ARG A 170 -14.01 -37.18 -11.64
CA ARG A 170 -14.71 -38.42 -11.96
C ARG A 170 -15.17 -38.39 -13.42
N PRO A 171 -15.21 -39.59 -13.99
CA PRO A 171 -15.15 -39.85 -15.41
C PRO A 171 -16.45 -39.60 -16.13
#